data_6268dff317831749505f96decfb53ea8
#
_entry.id   6268dff317831749505f96decfb53ea8
#
_cell.length_a   1.000
_cell.length_b   1.000
_cell.length_c   1.000
_cell.angle_alpha   90.00
_cell.angle_beta   90.00
_cell.angle_gamma   90.00
#
_symmetry.space_group_name_H-M   'P 1'
#
loop_
_entity.id
_entity.type
_entity.pdbx_description
1 polymer ?
#
loop_
_entity_poly.entity_id
_entity_poly.type
_entity_poly.pdbx_seq_one_letter_code
_entity_poly.pdbx_strand_id
1 'polypeptide(L)'
;MAVYLGQKAPGFIVNTTKGPLDLESYKGKWIILFSHPADFTPVCTTEFMEFARRYEEFKKMDVELIGLIVDSIYSHIQWMKDIREKFGVEIPFPVIADINKDVAREYNLMDEKTGSTVRGVFIIDPNMVVRLMIYYPAETGRNIDEIMRSVKALQVNWNRKLATPVNWQPGGDGIVSAPGTLEEAIKREKNGSKTWYLKYKSVE
;
A
#
# COMPACT_ATOMS: atom_id res chain seq x y z
N MET A 1 9.04 18.37 1.80
CA MET A 1 7.60 18.63 1.53
C MET A 1 6.86 17.34 1.84
N ALA A 2 5.72 17.38 2.52
CA ALA A 2 4.93 16.18 2.78
C ALA A 2 4.42 15.57 1.46
N VAL A 3 4.44 14.25 1.34
CA VAL A 3 3.85 13.54 0.20
C VAL A 3 2.33 13.56 0.27
N TYR A 4 1.66 13.71 -0.88
CA TYR A 4 0.21 13.73 -0.99
C TYR A 4 -0.29 12.70 -2.01
N LEU A 5 -1.57 12.39 -1.90
CA LEU A 5 -2.26 11.52 -2.86
C LEU A 5 -2.17 12.09 -4.28
N GLY A 6 -1.82 11.26 -5.25
CA GLY A 6 -1.67 11.65 -6.65
C GLY A 6 -0.31 12.24 -7.03
N GLN A 7 0.57 12.45 -6.07
CA GLN A 7 1.95 12.91 -6.35
C GLN A 7 2.90 11.74 -6.62
N LYS A 8 4.01 12.03 -7.30
CA LYS A 8 5.11 11.08 -7.43
C LYS A 8 5.63 10.72 -6.04
N ALA A 9 5.81 9.44 -5.79
CA ALA A 9 6.42 8.95 -4.56
C ALA A 9 7.85 9.50 -4.43
N PRO A 10 8.26 10.05 -3.28
CA PRO A 10 9.63 10.45 -3.05
C PRO A 10 10.59 9.27 -3.26
N GLY A 11 11.59 9.47 -4.13
CA GLY A 11 12.63 8.46 -4.37
C GLY A 11 13.64 8.41 -3.23
N PHE A 12 14.18 7.22 -2.97
CA PHE A 12 15.26 7.04 -1.98
C PHE A 12 16.17 5.89 -2.36
N ILE A 13 17.42 5.95 -1.88
CA ILE A 13 18.38 4.85 -1.92
C ILE A 13 18.80 4.58 -0.48
N VAL A 14 18.52 3.38 0.03
CA VAL A 14 18.67 3.05 1.45
C VAL A 14 19.18 1.63 1.65
N ASN A 15 19.68 1.34 2.88
CA ASN A 15 20.01 -0.01 3.27
C ASN A 15 18.80 -0.74 3.83
N THR A 16 18.65 -2.02 3.46
CA THR A 16 17.59 -2.90 3.93
C THR A 16 18.14 -4.24 4.40
N THR A 17 17.28 -5.04 5.01
CA THR A 17 17.61 -6.44 5.39
C THR A 17 17.92 -7.36 4.21
N LYS A 18 17.67 -6.92 2.97
CA LYS A 18 17.99 -7.64 1.72
C LYS A 18 19.11 -6.97 0.91
N GLY A 19 19.83 -6.00 1.50
CA GLY A 19 20.87 -5.21 0.85
C GLY A 19 20.39 -3.81 0.45
N PRO A 20 21.18 -3.07 -0.35
CA PRO A 20 20.81 -1.74 -0.84
C PRO A 20 19.54 -1.80 -1.70
N LEU A 21 18.65 -0.81 -1.52
CA LEU A 21 17.40 -0.68 -2.27
C LEU A 21 17.29 0.74 -2.82
N ASP A 22 17.07 0.83 -4.14
CA ASP A 22 16.66 2.03 -4.83
C ASP A 22 15.17 1.89 -5.18
N LEU A 23 14.32 2.80 -4.69
CA LEU A 23 12.89 2.75 -4.95
C LEU A 23 12.57 2.82 -6.45
N GLU A 24 13.33 3.59 -7.25
CA GLU A 24 13.09 3.70 -8.70
C GLU A 24 13.31 2.35 -9.44
N SER A 25 14.05 1.40 -8.87
CA SER A 25 14.21 0.06 -9.44
C SER A 25 12.92 -0.76 -9.46
N TYR A 26 11.93 -0.37 -8.69
CA TYR A 26 10.59 -0.99 -8.65
C TYR A 26 9.59 -0.38 -9.64
N LYS A 27 10.02 0.61 -10.45
CA LYS A 27 9.16 1.19 -11.49
C LYS A 27 8.59 0.11 -12.41
N GLY A 28 7.31 0.20 -12.71
CA GLY A 28 6.57 -0.80 -13.48
C GLY A 28 5.81 -1.80 -12.61
N LYS A 29 6.01 -1.78 -11.28
CA LYS A 29 5.31 -2.65 -10.32
C LYS A 29 4.46 -1.84 -9.36
N TRP A 30 3.45 -2.47 -8.78
CA TRP A 30 2.76 -1.95 -7.62
C TRP A 30 3.62 -2.13 -6.38
N ILE A 31 3.65 -1.12 -5.51
CA ILE A 31 4.44 -1.15 -4.28
C ILE A 31 3.53 -0.83 -3.10
N ILE A 32 3.70 -1.58 -2.02
CA ILE A 32 3.21 -1.23 -0.70
C ILE A 32 4.42 -0.89 0.16
N LEU A 33 4.61 0.40 0.44
CA LEU A 33 5.53 0.87 1.46
C LEU A 33 4.74 1.03 2.77
N PHE A 34 5.16 0.34 3.83
CA PHE A 34 4.45 0.37 5.10
C PHE A 34 5.41 0.54 6.28
N SER A 35 5.03 1.40 7.23
CA SER A 35 5.85 1.71 8.40
C SER A 35 5.35 1.05 9.67
N HIS A 36 6.26 0.88 10.63
CA HIS A 36 6.01 0.34 11.96
C HIS A 36 6.69 1.20 13.03
N PRO A 37 6.08 1.36 14.22
CA PRO A 37 6.67 2.12 15.31
C PRO A 37 8.03 1.64 15.76
N ALA A 38 8.25 0.35 16.00
CA ALA A 38 9.51 -0.23 16.48
C ALA A 38 9.56 -1.75 16.33
N ASP A 39 10.79 -2.30 16.25
CA ASP A 39 11.05 -3.73 16.39
C ASP A 39 10.66 -4.25 17.79
N PHE A 40 10.51 -5.56 17.93
CA PHE A 40 10.21 -6.25 19.19
C PHE A 40 8.96 -5.74 19.93
N THR A 41 8.01 -5.12 19.22
CA THR A 41 6.74 -4.67 19.80
C THR A 41 5.60 -5.61 19.42
N PRO A 42 4.57 -5.78 20.27
CA PRO A 42 3.55 -6.81 20.07
C PRO A 42 2.75 -6.64 18.78
N VAL A 43 2.18 -5.47 18.54
CA VAL A 43 1.35 -5.22 17.36
C VAL A 43 2.17 -5.30 16.08
N CYS A 44 3.39 -4.72 16.06
CA CYS A 44 4.27 -4.80 14.89
C CYS A 44 4.63 -6.24 14.55
N THR A 45 4.89 -7.08 15.55
CA THR A 45 5.19 -8.49 15.35
C THR A 45 4.02 -9.23 14.69
N THR A 46 2.77 -8.99 15.14
CA THR A 46 1.59 -9.61 14.51
C THR A 46 1.41 -9.18 13.07
N GLU A 47 1.64 -7.90 12.77
CA GLU A 47 1.53 -7.36 11.41
C GLU A 47 2.60 -7.91 10.45
N PHE A 48 3.87 -7.96 10.90
CA PHE A 48 4.96 -8.53 10.10
C PHE A 48 4.70 -9.99 9.75
N MET A 49 4.27 -10.77 10.73
CA MET A 49 3.90 -12.17 10.48
C MET A 49 2.75 -12.29 9.50
N GLU A 50 1.72 -11.45 9.58
CA GLU A 50 0.59 -11.52 8.67
C GLU A 50 0.95 -11.07 7.25
N PHE A 51 1.71 -9.99 7.09
CA PHE A 51 2.26 -9.62 5.78
C PHE A 51 3.11 -10.75 5.17
N ALA A 52 3.91 -11.42 6.00
CA ALA A 52 4.74 -12.53 5.54
C ALA A 52 3.91 -13.75 5.12
N ARG A 53 2.87 -14.13 5.90
CA ARG A 53 1.97 -15.24 5.55
C ARG A 53 1.20 -14.98 4.25
N ARG A 54 0.85 -13.73 4.01
CA ARG A 54 0.09 -13.28 2.82
C ARG A 54 1.00 -12.86 1.65
N TYR A 55 2.33 -13.00 1.78
CA TYR A 55 3.30 -12.50 0.80
C TYR A 55 3.04 -13.02 -0.62
N GLU A 56 2.78 -14.31 -0.76
CA GLU A 56 2.50 -14.93 -2.06
C GLU A 56 1.21 -14.41 -2.72
N GLU A 57 0.23 -13.98 -1.91
CA GLU A 57 -0.98 -13.35 -2.44
C GLU A 57 -0.66 -11.95 -3.00
N PHE A 58 0.18 -11.18 -2.32
CA PHE A 58 0.66 -9.90 -2.85
C PHE A 58 1.48 -10.09 -4.13
N LYS A 59 2.35 -11.07 -4.20
CA LYS A 59 3.12 -11.40 -5.41
C LYS A 59 2.22 -11.77 -6.59
N LYS A 60 1.16 -12.55 -6.38
CA LYS A 60 0.17 -12.87 -7.41
C LYS A 60 -0.59 -11.65 -7.94
N MET A 61 -0.64 -10.57 -7.17
CA MET A 61 -1.19 -9.28 -7.57
C MET A 61 -0.15 -8.34 -8.20
N ASP A 62 1.08 -8.81 -8.46
CA ASP A 62 2.23 -8.00 -8.92
C ASP A 62 2.54 -6.84 -7.97
N VAL A 63 2.47 -7.10 -6.66
CA VAL A 63 2.74 -6.12 -5.59
C VAL A 63 4.03 -6.49 -4.86
N GLU A 64 4.93 -5.52 -4.73
CA GLU A 64 6.12 -5.60 -3.90
C GLU A 64 5.86 -4.97 -2.52
N LEU A 65 6.28 -5.66 -1.47
CA LEU A 65 6.18 -5.18 -0.09
C LEU A 65 7.51 -4.61 0.36
N ILE A 66 7.51 -3.44 0.99
CA ILE A 66 8.68 -2.81 1.59
C ILE A 66 8.30 -2.32 2.98
N GLY A 67 8.94 -2.89 4.02
CA GLY A 67 8.79 -2.41 5.38
C GLY A 67 9.71 -1.21 5.66
N LEU A 68 9.29 -0.29 6.52
CA LEU A 68 10.07 0.87 6.96
C LEU A 68 10.00 1.00 8.47
N ILE A 69 11.15 1.03 9.12
CA ILE A 69 11.28 1.23 10.58
C ILE A 69 12.51 2.10 10.84
N VAL A 70 12.44 2.93 11.88
CA VAL A 70 13.52 3.84 12.25
C VAL A 70 14.55 3.21 13.22
N ASP A 71 14.53 1.88 13.34
CA ASP A 71 15.51 1.10 14.07
C ASP A 71 16.73 0.72 13.22
N SER A 72 17.76 0.19 13.86
CA SER A 72 18.99 -0.21 13.17
C SER A 72 18.81 -1.51 12.38
N ILE A 73 19.65 -1.70 11.36
CA ILE A 73 19.68 -2.95 10.57
C ILE A 73 19.93 -4.19 11.45
N TYR A 74 20.72 -4.04 12.51
CA TYR A 74 21.03 -5.14 13.43
C TYR A 74 19.82 -5.53 14.28
N SER A 75 18.99 -4.54 14.67
CA SER A 75 17.72 -4.77 15.35
C SER A 75 16.76 -5.56 14.43
N HIS A 76 16.58 -5.13 13.19
CA HIS A 76 15.73 -5.81 12.22
C HIS A 76 16.16 -7.26 12.00
N ILE A 77 17.46 -7.50 11.79
CA ILE A 77 18.01 -8.85 11.58
C ILE A 77 17.71 -9.74 12.78
N GLN A 78 17.95 -9.25 14.00
CA GLN A 78 17.69 -10.05 15.19
C GLN A 78 16.20 -10.29 15.40
N TRP A 79 15.35 -9.27 15.17
CA TRP A 79 13.90 -9.43 15.29
C TRP A 79 13.33 -10.41 14.27
N MET A 80 13.76 -10.37 13.01
CA MET A 80 13.35 -11.31 11.97
C MET A 80 13.77 -12.75 12.30
N LYS A 81 14.99 -12.95 12.86
CA LYS A 81 15.46 -14.25 13.36
C LYS A 81 14.56 -14.76 14.50
N ASP A 82 14.24 -13.88 15.44
CA ASP A 82 13.39 -14.18 16.59
C ASP A 82 11.97 -14.59 16.15
N ILE A 83 11.40 -13.88 15.20
CA ILE A 83 10.10 -14.23 14.60
C ILE A 83 10.16 -15.62 13.95
N ARG A 84 11.19 -15.90 13.17
CA ARG A 84 11.36 -17.22 12.54
C ARG A 84 11.54 -18.33 13.59
N GLU A 85 12.37 -18.12 14.60
CA GLU A 85 12.68 -19.14 15.60
C GLU A 85 11.50 -19.42 16.54
N LYS A 86 10.78 -18.38 16.96
CA LYS A 86 9.69 -18.51 17.95
C LYS A 86 8.31 -18.76 17.33
N PHE A 87 8.07 -18.26 16.13
CA PHE A 87 6.75 -18.33 15.50
C PHE A 87 6.73 -19.09 14.15
N GLY A 88 7.90 -19.54 13.67
CA GLY A 88 8.00 -20.30 12.42
C GLY A 88 7.69 -19.49 11.17
N VAL A 89 7.77 -18.14 11.24
CA VAL A 89 7.44 -17.25 10.13
C VAL A 89 8.70 -16.56 9.62
N GLU A 90 9.03 -16.78 8.35
CA GLU A 90 10.11 -16.07 7.68
C GLU A 90 9.59 -14.77 7.04
N ILE A 91 10.33 -13.67 7.20
CA ILE A 91 9.99 -12.38 6.59
C ILE A 91 10.63 -12.28 5.21
N PRO A 92 9.85 -12.37 4.10
CA PRO A 92 10.40 -12.50 2.75
C PRO A 92 10.70 -11.16 2.06
N PHE A 93 10.18 -10.04 2.56
CA PHE A 93 10.32 -8.71 1.98
C PHE A 93 11.45 -7.89 2.63
N PRO A 94 12.02 -6.88 1.93
CA PRO A 94 13.01 -5.98 2.50
C PRO A 94 12.41 -5.08 3.58
N VAL A 95 13.22 -4.81 4.61
CA VAL A 95 12.91 -3.87 5.70
C VAL A 95 13.97 -2.78 5.72
N ILE A 96 13.55 -1.54 5.53
CA ILE A 96 14.41 -0.35 5.53
C ILE A 96 14.83 -0.02 6.95
N ALA A 97 16.13 0.16 7.16
CA ALA A 97 16.72 0.67 8.41
C ALA A 97 16.89 2.19 8.30
N ASP A 98 15.83 2.94 8.55
CA ASP A 98 15.80 4.40 8.43
C ASP A 98 16.21 5.11 9.73
N ILE A 99 17.41 4.80 10.22
CA ILE A 99 17.90 5.28 11.52
C ILE A 99 17.98 6.83 11.57
N ASN A 100 18.24 7.47 10.44
CA ASN A 100 18.27 8.92 10.33
C ASN A 100 16.87 9.56 10.18
N LYS A 101 15.86 8.71 9.96
CA LYS A 101 14.46 9.14 9.78
C LYS A 101 14.22 9.97 8.51
N ASP A 102 15.07 9.82 7.51
CA ASP A 102 15.00 10.62 6.28
C ASP A 102 13.80 10.20 5.43
N VAL A 103 13.63 8.92 5.17
CA VAL A 103 12.48 8.39 4.43
C VAL A 103 11.18 8.59 5.22
N ALA A 104 11.21 8.33 6.52
CA ALA A 104 10.04 8.50 7.39
C ALA A 104 9.52 9.95 7.38
N ARG A 105 10.43 10.94 7.37
CA ARG A 105 10.04 12.37 7.26
C ARG A 105 9.50 12.73 5.88
N GLU A 106 10.13 12.27 4.81
CA GLU A 106 9.65 12.52 3.45
C GLU A 106 8.24 11.97 3.21
N TYR A 107 7.95 10.80 3.80
CA TYR A 107 6.63 10.16 3.71
C TYR A 107 5.66 10.60 4.82
N ASN A 108 6.02 11.62 5.63
CA ASN A 108 5.19 12.14 6.73
C ASN A 108 4.73 11.04 7.71
N LEU A 109 5.65 10.14 8.06
CA LEU A 109 5.40 8.99 8.91
C LEU A 109 5.85 9.17 10.35
N MET A 110 6.52 10.29 10.67
CA MET A 110 7.02 10.53 12.02
C MET A 110 5.93 10.94 12.99
N ASP A 111 5.92 10.30 14.15
CA ASP A 111 5.32 10.85 15.35
C ASP A 111 6.40 11.62 16.12
N GLU A 112 6.37 12.94 16.01
CA GLU A 112 7.38 13.81 16.62
C GLU A 112 7.37 13.76 18.16
N LYS A 113 6.27 13.28 18.78
CA LYS A 113 6.18 13.14 20.23
C LYS A 113 6.95 11.94 20.75
N THR A 114 6.84 10.83 20.05
CA THR A 114 7.50 9.57 20.43
C THR A 114 8.84 9.37 19.74
N GLY A 115 9.10 10.09 18.66
CA GLY A 115 10.29 9.91 17.82
C GLY A 115 10.30 8.61 17.02
N SER A 116 9.18 7.88 17.02
CA SER A 116 8.95 6.66 16.22
C SER A 116 8.11 6.96 14.99
N THR A 117 7.88 5.96 14.13
CA THR A 117 6.93 6.09 13.01
C THR A 117 5.52 5.68 13.43
N VAL A 118 4.51 6.30 12.81
CA VAL A 118 3.13 5.83 12.84
C VAL A 118 2.98 4.58 11.94
N ARG A 119 1.84 3.89 12.00
CA ARG A 119 1.52 2.78 11.09
C ARG A 119 0.96 3.29 9.78
N GLY A 120 1.83 3.78 8.89
CA GLY A 120 1.44 4.21 7.55
C GLY A 120 1.43 3.06 6.54
N VAL A 121 0.60 3.18 5.52
CA VAL A 121 0.60 2.36 4.31
C VAL A 121 0.48 3.27 3.11
N PHE A 122 1.40 3.14 2.17
CA PHE A 122 1.37 3.83 0.89
C PHE A 122 1.25 2.81 -0.22
N ILE A 123 0.21 2.90 -1.03
CA ILE A 123 0.08 2.12 -2.25
C ILE A 123 0.55 2.99 -3.41
N ILE A 124 1.61 2.57 -4.06
CA ILE A 124 2.28 3.28 -5.16
C ILE A 124 2.05 2.49 -6.44
N ASP A 125 1.65 3.18 -7.50
CA ASP A 125 1.38 2.55 -8.80
C ASP A 125 2.65 2.35 -9.65
N PRO A 126 2.57 1.62 -10.78
CA PRO A 126 3.72 1.37 -11.68
C PRO A 126 4.38 2.63 -12.26
N ASN A 127 3.71 3.78 -12.24
CA ASN A 127 4.27 5.08 -12.62
C ASN A 127 4.92 5.82 -11.45
N MET A 128 5.08 5.17 -10.30
CA MET A 128 5.59 5.76 -9.06
C MET A 128 4.72 6.87 -8.50
N VAL A 129 3.39 6.79 -8.67
CA VAL A 129 2.43 7.75 -8.11
C VAL A 129 1.76 7.15 -6.89
N VAL A 130 1.69 7.91 -5.80
CA VAL A 130 0.95 7.52 -4.57
C VAL A 130 -0.55 7.53 -4.85
N ARG A 131 -1.18 6.36 -4.78
CA ARG A 131 -2.59 6.17 -5.13
C ARG A 131 -3.51 6.03 -3.92
N LEU A 132 -2.96 5.63 -2.78
CA LEU A 132 -3.71 5.50 -1.53
C LEU A 132 -2.76 5.62 -0.36
N MET A 133 -3.23 6.24 0.71
CA MET A 133 -2.53 6.38 1.98
C MET A 133 -3.49 6.00 3.11
N ILE A 134 -3.03 5.16 4.04
CA ILE A 134 -3.79 4.77 5.23
C ILE A 134 -2.90 4.96 6.44
N TYR A 135 -3.43 5.57 7.49
CA TYR A 135 -2.72 5.77 8.75
C TYR A 135 -3.50 5.16 9.90
N TYR A 136 -2.79 4.43 10.75
CA TYR A 136 -3.32 3.86 11.98
C TYR A 136 -2.49 4.36 13.17
N PRO A 137 -3.11 4.54 14.34
CA PRO A 137 -2.38 4.84 15.56
C PRO A 137 -1.58 3.61 16.04
N ALA A 138 -0.62 3.83 16.93
CA ALA A 138 0.33 2.80 17.34
C ALA A 138 -0.33 1.57 17.97
N GLU A 139 -1.46 1.74 18.67
CA GLU A 139 -2.20 0.70 19.37
C GLU A 139 -3.14 -0.15 18.49
N THR A 140 -3.36 0.26 17.23
CA THR A 140 -4.31 -0.42 16.33
C THR A 140 -3.59 -1.14 15.21
N GLY A 141 -3.67 -2.48 15.18
CA GLY A 141 -3.15 -3.30 14.08
C GLY A 141 -3.96 -3.10 12.79
N ARG A 142 -3.25 -3.14 11.65
CA ARG A 142 -3.86 -2.92 10.34
C ARG A 142 -4.69 -4.10 9.87
N ASN A 143 -5.73 -3.81 9.11
CA ASN A 143 -6.50 -4.82 8.40
C ASN A 143 -5.85 -5.11 7.04
N ILE A 144 -5.18 -6.26 6.92
CA ILE A 144 -4.46 -6.66 5.70
C ILE A 144 -5.44 -6.95 4.55
N ASP A 145 -6.62 -7.48 4.83
CA ASP A 145 -7.65 -7.71 3.79
C ASP A 145 -8.10 -6.40 3.16
N GLU A 146 -8.25 -5.32 3.95
CA GLU A 146 -8.58 -3.99 3.41
C GLU A 146 -7.44 -3.43 2.55
N ILE A 147 -6.19 -3.62 2.93
CA ILE A 147 -5.04 -3.23 2.11
C ILE A 147 -5.07 -3.96 0.77
N MET A 148 -5.28 -5.28 0.78
CA MET A 148 -5.36 -6.09 -0.44
C MET A 148 -6.58 -5.72 -1.30
N ARG A 149 -7.75 -5.50 -0.67
CA ARG A 149 -8.95 -5.02 -1.36
C ARG A 149 -8.69 -3.70 -2.06
N SER A 150 -8.01 -2.78 -1.38
CA SER A 150 -7.67 -1.46 -1.91
C SER A 150 -6.73 -1.53 -3.11
N VAL A 151 -5.71 -2.40 -3.08
CA VAL A 151 -4.84 -2.66 -4.23
C VAL A 151 -5.68 -3.14 -5.42
N LYS A 152 -6.52 -4.16 -5.22
CA LYS A 152 -7.38 -4.72 -6.29
C LYS A 152 -8.31 -3.66 -6.87
N ALA A 153 -8.89 -2.79 -6.05
CA ALA A 153 -9.73 -1.67 -6.50
C ALA A 153 -8.94 -0.68 -7.39
N LEU A 154 -7.71 -0.35 -6.99
CA LEU A 154 -6.83 0.51 -7.78
C LEU A 154 -6.42 -0.15 -9.11
N GLN A 155 -6.17 -1.46 -9.10
CA GLN A 155 -5.84 -2.24 -10.30
C GLN A 155 -7.02 -2.34 -11.28
N VAL A 156 -8.27 -2.39 -10.80
CA VAL A 156 -9.46 -2.29 -11.66
C VAL A 156 -9.48 -0.96 -12.40
N ASN A 157 -9.22 0.15 -11.71
CA ASN A 157 -9.12 1.45 -12.35
C ASN A 157 -7.95 1.52 -13.35
N TRP A 158 -6.79 0.98 -12.97
CA TRP A 158 -5.60 0.95 -13.81
C TRP A 158 -5.82 0.20 -15.12
N ASN A 159 -6.37 -1.01 -15.03
CA ASN A 159 -6.51 -1.94 -16.16
C ASN A 159 -7.78 -1.70 -16.98
N ARG A 160 -8.90 -1.37 -16.34
CA ARG A 160 -10.23 -1.32 -16.95
C ARG A 160 -10.80 0.09 -17.09
N LYS A 161 -10.14 1.10 -16.48
CA LYS A 161 -10.63 2.49 -16.42
C LYS A 161 -12.02 2.61 -15.79
N LEU A 162 -12.33 1.71 -14.85
CA LEU A 162 -13.56 1.72 -14.06
C LEU A 162 -13.26 2.23 -12.65
N ALA A 163 -14.19 2.99 -12.08
CA ALA A 163 -14.18 3.27 -10.65
C ALA A 163 -14.78 2.08 -9.88
N THR A 164 -14.52 1.99 -8.59
CA THR A 164 -15.16 0.99 -7.72
C THR A 164 -16.18 1.66 -6.82
N PRO A 165 -17.40 1.09 -6.65
CA PRO A 165 -18.41 1.65 -5.75
C PRO A 165 -18.02 1.50 -4.27
N VAL A 166 -18.84 2.12 -3.40
CA VAL A 166 -18.74 1.91 -1.94
C VAL A 166 -18.82 0.42 -1.59
N ASN A 167 -18.01 -0.02 -0.63
CA ASN A 167 -17.93 -1.41 -0.17
C ASN A 167 -17.62 -2.45 -1.27
N TRP A 168 -17.03 -2.01 -2.37
CA TRP A 168 -16.66 -2.90 -3.47
C TRP A 168 -15.75 -4.03 -2.99
N GLN A 169 -16.03 -5.23 -3.45
CA GLN A 169 -15.20 -6.41 -3.25
C GLN A 169 -14.68 -6.92 -4.59
N PRO A 170 -13.52 -7.58 -4.63
CA PRO A 170 -13.00 -8.21 -5.85
C PRO A 170 -14.02 -9.12 -6.51
N GLY A 171 -14.20 -8.96 -7.84
CA GLY A 171 -15.26 -9.65 -8.62
C GLY A 171 -16.57 -8.87 -8.73
N GLY A 172 -16.77 -7.82 -7.92
CA GLY A 172 -17.94 -6.96 -8.03
C GLY A 172 -17.86 -5.99 -9.23
N ASP A 173 -18.99 -5.48 -9.66
CA ASP A 173 -19.07 -4.52 -10.76
C ASP A 173 -18.31 -3.21 -10.49
N GLY A 174 -17.70 -2.67 -11.52
CA GLY A 174 -17.15 -1.33 -11.53
C GLY A 174 -18.17 -0.28 -12.00
N ILE A 175 -17.79 0.99 -11.89
CA ILE A 175 -18.59 2.14 -12.33
C ILE A 175 -17.91 2.79 -13.53
N VAL A 176 -18.65 2.97 -14.60
CA VAL A 176 -18.20 3.73 -15.78
C VAL A 176 -18.23 5.21 -15.46
N SER A 177 -17.16 5.94 -15.81
CA SER A 177 -17.09 7.39 -15.64
C SER A 177 -18.33 8.10 -16.21
N ALA A 178 -18.80 9.12 -15.50
CA ALA A 178 -19.90 9.93 -15.99
C ALA A 178 -19.51 10.63 -17.31
N PRO A 179 -20.45 10.84 -18.25
CA PRO A 179 -20.18 11.59 -19.47
C PRO A 179 -19.88 13.06 -19.16
N GLY A 180 -19.04 13.67 -20.00
CA GLY A 180 -18.64 15.06 -19.86
C GLY A 180 -19.54 16.06 -20.60
N THR A 181 -20.49 15.59 -21.42
CA THR A 181 -21.36 16.44 -22.22
C THR A 181 -22.83 16.05 -22.05
N LEU A 182 -23.74 17.01 -22.31
CA LEU A 182 -25.17 16.78 -22.25
C LEU A 182 -25.61 15.76 -23.33
N GLU A 183 -25.04 15.82 -24.52
CA GLU A 183 -25.36 14.89 -25.61
C GLU A 183 -25.02 13.44 -25.21
N GLU A 184 -23.84 13.19 -24.66
CA GLU A 184 -23.43 11.86 -24.17
C GLU A 184 -24.31 11.38 -23.03
N ALA A 185 -24.73 12.28 -22.12
CA ALA A 185 -25.63 11.96 -21.03
C ALA A 185 -26.99 11.48 -21.56
N ILE A 186 -27.61 12.22 -22.48
CA ILE A 186 -28.86 11.86 -23.14
C ILE A 186 -28.71 10.52 -23.89
N LYS A 187 -27.60 10.34 -24.62
CA LYS A 187 -27.33 9.10 -25.35
C LYS A 187 -27.23 7.91 -24.42
N ARG A 188 -26.59 8.09 -23.23
CA ARG A 188 -26.47 7.02 -22.23
C ARG A 188 -27.83 6.57 -21.70
N GLU A 189 -28.74 7.48 -21.41
CA GLU A 189 -30.10 7.16 -20.96
C GLU A 189 -30.94 6.49 -22.06
N LYS A 190 -30.86 6.99 -23.28
CA LYS A 190 -31.51 6.36 -24.44
C LYS A 190 -31.03 4.92 -24.68
N ASN A 191 -29.80 4.61 -24.34
CA ASN A 191 -29.22 3.27 -24.44
C ASN A 191 -29.51 2.38 -23.20
N GLY A 192 -30.54 2.70 -22.43
CA GLY A 192 -31.08 1.86 -21.37
C GLY A 192 -30.40 1.99 -20.00
N SER A 193 -29.53 3.00 -19.79
CA SER A 193 -29.05 3.31 -18.46
C SER A 193 -30.16 3.96 -17.64
N LYS A 194 -30.36 3.48 -16.39
CA LYS A 194 -31.37 4.05 -15.47
C LYS A 194 -31.10 5.54 -15.18
N THR A 195 -29.81 5.94 -15.17
CA THR A 195 -29.38 7.33 -15.02
C THR A 195 -28.19 7.60 -15.92
N TRP A 196 -27.94 8.86 -16.26
CA TRP A 196 -26.77 9.23 -17.06
C TRP A 196 -25.46 9.19 -16.26
N TYR A 197 -25.52 9.41 -14.94
CA TYR A 197 -24.33 9.56 -14.06
C TYR A 197 -23.90 8.27 -13.38
N LEU A 198 -24.76 7.28 -13.18
CA LEU A 198 -24.43 6.01 -12.53
C LEU A 198 -24.71 4.83 -13.46
N LYS A 199 -23.65 4.21 -13.93
CA LYS A 199 -23.71 3.00 -14.75
C LYS A 199 -22.67 1.99 -14.28
N TYR A 200 -23.16 0.82 -13.89
CA TYR A 200 -22.32 -0.31 -13.54
C TYR A 200 -21.88 -1.08 -14.80
N LYS A 201 -20.71 -1.72 -14.69
CA LYS A 201 -20.16 -2.59 -15.72
C LYS A 201 -19.34 -3.69 -15.05
N SER A 202 -19.47 -4.94 -15.54
CA SER A 202 -18.64 -6.05 -15.10
C SER A 202 -17.15 -5.72 -15.23
N VAL A 203 -16.36 -6.16 -14.23
CA VAL A 203 -14.90 -6.06 -14.25
C VAL A 203 -14.24 -7.30 -14.87
N GLU A 204 -15.03 -8.34 -15.18
CA GLU A 204 -14.58 -9.55 -15.89
C GLU A 204 -14.30 -9.30 -17.37
#